data_2794c9b1f3f5ec19b31c642164fd83d6
#
_entry.id   2794c9b1f3f5ec19b31c642164fd83d6
#
_cell.length_a   1.000
_cell.length_b   1.000
_cell.length_c   1.000
_cell.angle_alpha   90.00
_cell.angle_beta   90.00
_cell.angle_gamma   90.00
#
_symmetry.space_group_name_H-M   'P 1'
#
loop_
_entity.id
_entity.type
_entity.pdbx_description
1 polymer ?
#
loop_
_entity_poly.entity_id
_entity_poly.type
_entity_poly.pdbx_seq_one_letter_code
_entity_poly.pdbx_strand_id
1 'polypeptide(L)'
;MECLAVSATAHGLNYLPEYHAASSGLFGKLGLEVTARPRDPWTGVLDDLADGAADVALGGLWVPAMYAGKARDLVVVGQLNARFPMVVVTRASVADFEWAWMTGRTVLVPGAGGTAPYEFTAGLMREAGTPPAGTRFVRDLSSDMLTELFVKGLGDAILLDLLSATRLEERGAGNMTCRLADVGGPMPNSVYYVRRDRLEPVHDRLVALLAGVGTAMGQLTAGTVPVEGLLAREWPDIGIGALDRAAAELMANGTWSSNRVDPAACARWVAMLRTAGAVDRDIAYEELVDNSALDDAELAQAR
;
A
#
# COMPACT_ATOMS: atom_id res chain seq x y z
N MET A 1 11.00 22.85 -15.53
CA MET A 1 10.34 21.89 -14.63
C MET A 1 10.72 20.52 -15.14
N GLU A 2 11.30 19.69 -14.30
CA GLU A 2 11.68 18.32 -14.67
C GLU A 2 10.46 17.41 -14.61
N CYS A 3 10.41 16.39 -15.47
CA CYS A 3 9.31 15.42 -15.48
C CYS A 3 9.74 14.11 -14.83
N LEU A 4 8.86 13.50 -14.03
CA LEU A 4 9.02 12.18 -13.44
C LEU A 4 7.78 11.35 -13.71
N ALA A 5 7.96 10.21 -14.36
CA ALA A 5 6.87 9.27 -14.62
C ALA A 5 6.80 8.21 -13.53
N VAL A 6 5.63 8.09 -12.89
CA VAL A 6 5.33 7.07 -11.87
C VAL A 6 4.35 6.05 -12.45
N SER A 7 4.69 4.77 -12.39
CA SER A 7 3.79 3.68 -12.72
C SER A 7 3.30 3.01 -11.43
N ALA A 8 1.99 3.06 -11.17
CA ALA A 8 1.40 2.59 -9.93
C ALA A 8 0.66 1.26 -10.10
N THR A 9 0.72 0.39 -9.11
CA THR A 9 0.04 -0.92 -9.14
C THR A 9 -1.47 -0.84 -8.96
N ALA A 10 -2.00 0.33 -8.57
CA ALA A 10 -3.42 0.56 -8.39
C ALA A 10 -3.75 2.06 -8.38
N HIS A 11 -5.05 2.39 -8.47
CA HIS A 11 -5.61 3.69 -8.09
C HIS A 11 -6.39 3.47 -6.79
N GLY A 12 -5.84 3.89 -5.67
CA GLY A 12 -6.40 3.60 -4.34
C GLY A 12 -6.37 4.79 -3.39
N LEU A 13 -7.32 4.82 -2.45
CA LEU A 13 -7.42 5.89 -1.46
C LEU A 13 -6.17 5.96 -0.56
N ASN A 14 -5.50 4.84 -0.36
CA ASN A 14 -4.23 4.78 0.36
C ASN A 14 -3.06 5.51 -0.35
N TYR A 15 -3.26 5.97 -1.61
CA TYR A 15 -2.30 6.80 -2.36
C TYR A 15 -2.65 8.30 -2.33
N LEU A 16 -3.62 8.69 -1.51
CA LEU A 16 -4.07 10.08 -1.38
C LEU A 16 -2.96 11.11 -1.16
N PRO A 17 -1.86 10.84 -0.42
CA PRO A 17 -0.75 11.81 -0.32
C PRO A 17 -0.11 12.17 -1.66
N GLU A 18 0.06 11.20 -2.58
CA GLU A 18 0.59 11.47 -3.92
C GLU A 18 -0.38 12.33 -4.72
N TYR A 19 -1.67 12.00 -4.70
CA TYR A 19 -2.70 12.79 -5.39
C TYR A 19 -2.81 14.21 -4.82
N HIS A 20 -2.70 14.33 -3.49
CA HIS A 20 -2.68 15.64 -2.84
C HIS A 20 -1.44 16.45 -3.24
N ALA A 21 -0.25 15.86 -3.23
CA ALA A 21 0.97 16.53 -3.63
C ALA A 21 0.90 17.05 -5.09
N ALA A 22 0.35 16.25 -5.99
CA ALA A 22 0.14 16.63 -7.39
C ALA A 22 -0.87 17.78 -7.52
N SER A 23 -2.05 17.63 -6.91
CA SER A 23 -3.17 18.57 -7.08
C SER A 23 -2.97 19.92 -6.38
N SER A 24 -2.25 19.95 -5.26
CA SER A 24 -1.94 21.16 -4.50
C SER A 24 -0.69 21.90 -4.99
N GLY A 25 -0.04 21.38 -6.03
CA GLY A 25 1.15 21.99 -6.64
C GLY A 25 2.42 21.85 -5.78
N LEU A 26 2.47 20.93 -4.83
CA LEU A 26 3.67 20.69 -4.00
C LEU A 26 4.85 20.28 -4.87
N PHE A 27 4.65 19.39 -5.83
CA PHE A 27 5.70 19.00 -6.77
C PHE A 27 6.17 20.18 -7.62
N GLY A 28 5.23 21.00 -8.14
CA GLY A 28 5.56 22.18 -8.95
C GLY A 28 6.42 23.22 -8.21
N LYS A 29 6.20 23.40 -6.89
CA LYS A 29 7.04 24.26 -6.02
C LYS A 29 8.47 23.73 -5.89
N LEU A 30 8.67 22.45 -6.08
CA LEU A 30 9.97 21.77 -6.07
C LEU A 30 10.58 21.63 -7.48
N GLY A 31 9.99 22.27 -8.49
CA GLY A 31 10.48 22.19 -9.87
C GLY A 31 10.17 20.88 -10.59
N LEU A 32 9.28 20.05 -10.04
CA LEU A 32 8.95 18.72 -10.55
C LEU A 32 7.52 18.68 -11.10
N GLU A 33 7.34 18.02 -12.24
CA GLU A 33 6.06 17.58 -12.78
C GLU A 33 5.97 16.04 -12.64
N VAL A 34 5.00 15.55 -11.89
CA VAL A 34 4.79 14.11 -11.68
C VAL A 34 3.59 13.66 -12.50
N THR A 35 3.79 12.63 -13.33
CA THR A 35 2.72 11.94 -14.03
C THR A 35 2.58 10.53 -13.48
N ALA A 36 1.48 10.24 -12.77
CA ALA A 36 1.21 8.93 -12.21
C ALA A 36 0.18 8.18 -13.06
N ARG A 37 0.43 6.90 -13.33
CA ARG A 37 -0.49 6.04 -14.11
C ARG A 37 -0.68 4.70 -13.39
N PRO A 38 -1.93 4.33 -13.06
CA PRO A 38 -2.23 2.99 -12.57
C PRO A 38 -2.13 1.97 -13.71
N ARG A 39 -1.69 0.77 -13.38
CA ARG A 39 -1.59 -0.37 -14.32
C ARG A 39 -2.50 -1.51 -13.91
N ASP A 40 -3.22 -2.02 -14.87
CA ASP A 40 -3.98 -3.25 -14.78
C ASP A 40 -3.68 -4.12 -16.01
N PRO A 41 -3.09 -5.30 -15.86
CA PRO A 41 -2.64 -5.88 -14.59
C PRO A 41 -1.47 -5.11 -13.94
N TRP A 42 -1.33 -5.24 -12.62
CA TRP A 42 -0.29 -4.56 -11.83
C TRP A 42 1.14 -4.84 -12.34
N THR A 43 1.38 -5.99 -12.96
CA THR A 43 2.67 -6.39 -13.51
C THR A 43 3.18 -5.43 -14.59
N GLY A 44 2.30 -4.66 -15.21
CA GLY A 44 2.66 -3.63 -16.18
C GLY A 44 3.65 -2.58 -15.65
N VAL A 45 3.72 -2.36 -14.32
CA VAL A 45 4.72 -1.45 -13.73
C VAL A 45 6.16 -1.95 -13.97
N LEU A 46 6.37 -3.26 -14.05
CA LEU A 46 7.68 -3.84 -14.31
C LEU A 46 8.13 -3.65 -15.76
N ASP A 47 7.18 -3.68 -16.67
CA ASP A 47 7.44 -3.44 -18.10
C ASP A 47 7.72 -1.94 -18.31
N ASP A 48 6.93 -1.05 -17.70
CA ASP A 48 7.16 0.40 -17.74
C ASP A 48 8.55 0.79 -17.22
N LEU A 49 9.03 0.17 -16.13
CA LEU A 49 10.40 0.38 -15.63
C LEU A 49 11.46 -0.17 -16.58
N ALA A 50 11.19 -1.34 -17.19
CA ALA A 50 12.13 -1.98 -18.11
C ALA A 50 12.31 -1.18 -19.39
N ASP A 51 11.22 -0.68 -19.95
CA ASP A 51 11.17 0.06 -21.23
C ASP A 51 11.48 1.55 -21.07
N GLY A 52 11.59 2.05 -19.81
CA GLY A 52 11.81 3.47 -19.51
C GLY A 52 10.56 4.34 -19.70
N ALA A 53 9.38 3.74 -19.79
CA ALA A 53 8.10 4.46 -19.82
C ALA A 53 7.73 5.05 -18.45
N ALA A 54 8.33 4.53 -17.37
CA ALA A 54 8.31 5.10 -16.04
C ALA A 54 9.72 5.15 -15.45
N ASP A 55 9.99 6.20 -14.66
CA ASP A 55 11.22 6.34 -13.87
C ASP A 55 11.10 5.59 -12.54
N VAL A 56 9.89 5.60 -11.96
CA VAL A 56 9.57 5.09 -10.63
C VAL A 56 8.33 4.21 -10.70
N ALA A 57 8.31 3.14 -9.93
CA ALA A 57 7.08 2.40 -9.66
C ALA A 57 6.62 2.62 -8.22
N LEU A 58 5.29 2.66 -8.03
CA LEU A 58 4.61 2.67 -6.75
C LEU A 58 3.84 1.36 -6.57
N GLY A 59 4.22 0.57 -5.58
CA GLY A 59 3.61 -0.73 -5.34
C GLY A 59 4.11 -1.42 -4.08
N GLY A 60 3.77 -2.69 -3.92
CA GLY A 60 4.14 -3.45 -2.73
C GLY A 60 5.65 -3.71 -2.63
N LEU A 61 6.22 -3.55 -1.43
CA LEU A 61 7.63 -3.86 -1.13
C LEU A 61 8.01 -5.31 -1.49
N TRP A 62 7.04 -6.22 -1.48
CA TRP A 62 7.27 -7.61 -1.88
C TRP A 62 7.80 -7.76 -3.32
N VAL A 63 7.52 -6.78 -4.22
CA VAL A 63 8.02 -6.80 -5.60
C VAL A 63 9.53 -6.62 -5.64
N PRO A 64 10.13 -5.51 -5.15
CA PRO A 64 11.59 -5.40 -5.11
C PRO A 64 12.24 -6.52 -4.28
N ALA A 65 11.61 -7.00 -3.20
CA ALA A 65 12.13 -8.13 -2.43
C ALA A 65 12.24 -9.43 -3.25
N MET A 66 11.26 -9.74 -4.09
CA MET A 66 11.30 -10.92 -4.98
C MET A 66 12.40 -10.82 -6.05
N TYR A 67 12.77 -9.62 -6.45
CA TYR A 67 13.77 -9.37 -7.48
C TYR A 67 15.16 -9.01 -6.94
N ALA A 68 15.32 -8.89 -5.63
CA ALA A 68 16.60 -8.56 -5.01
C ALA A 68 17.72 -9.51 -5.43
N GLY A 69 18.79 -8.96 -6.01
CA GLY A 69 19.91 -9.74 -6.55
C GLY A 69 19.60 -10.56 -7.81
N LYS A 70 18.48 -10.30 -8.51
CA LYS A 70 18.09 -10.95 -9.75
C LYS A 70 18.19 -9.99 -10.95
N ALA A 71 17.87 -10.47 -12.16
CA ALA A 71 18.02 -9.70 -13.40
C ALA A 71 17.25 -8.35 -13.42
N ARG A 72 16.15 -8.24 -12.68
CA ARG A 72 15.45 -6.98 -12.43
C ARG A 72 15.84 -6.48 -11.06
N ASP A 73 16.99 -5.82 -10.92
CA ASP A 73 17.46 -5.28 -9.65
C ASP A 73 16.73 -3.97 -9.35
N LEU A 74 15.80 -4.05 -8.40
CA LEU A 74 14.95 -2.96 -7.96
C LEU A 74 15.36 -2.52 -6.56
N VAL A 75 15.37 -1.21 -6.34
CA VAL A 75 15.70 -0.61 -5.04
C VAL A 75 14.57 0.31 -4.59
N VAL A 76 14.17 0.17 -3.32
CA VAL A 76 13.19 1.03 -2.67
C VAL A 76 13.84 2.33 -2.27
N VAL A 77 13.19 3.46 -2.57
CA VAL A 77 13.70 4.80 -2.26
C VAL A 77 12.86 5.54 -1.21
N GLY A 78 11.70 5.00 -0.87
CA GLY A 78 10.81 5.55 0.15
C GLY A 78 9.50 4.78 0.21
N GLN A 79 8.69 5.03 1.24
CA GLN A 79 7.37 4.42 1.37
C GLN A 79 6.25 5.45 1.31
N LEU A 80 5.08 5.00 0.86
CA LEU A 80 3.84 5.77 0.91
C LEU A 80 2.93 5.27 2.03
N ASN A 81 2.94 3.97 2.31
CA ASN A 81 2.15 3.37 3.38
C ASN A 81 3.06 2.66 4.39
N ALA A 82 3.12 3.18 5.62
CA ALA A 82 3.88 2.62 6.74
C ALA A 82 3.13 1.52 7.48
N ARG A 83 1.86 1.29 7.13
CA ARG A 83 0.99 0.22 7.67
C ARG A 83 0.17 -0.39 6.56
N PHE A 84 -0.41 -1.57 6.82
CA PHE A 84 -1.22 -2.28 5.83
C PHE A 84 -2.68 -1.82 5.89
N PRO A 85 -3.17 -1.02 4.94
CA PRO A 85 -4.47 -0.35 5.02
C PRO A 85 -5.63 -1.24 4.56
N MET A 86 -5.69 -2.47 5.07
CA MET A 86 -6.77 -3.40 4.77
C MET A 86 -7.54 -3.81 6.01
N VAL A 87 -8.74 -4.30 5.81
CA VAL A 87 -9.71 -4.64 6.85
C VAL A 87 -10.27 -6.04 6.62
N VAL A 88 -10.32 -6.83 7.69
CA VAL A 88 -11.14 -8.05 7.71
C VAL A 88 -12.58 -7.65 7.98
N VAL A 89 -13.44 -7.88 7.00
CA VAL A 89 -14.88 -7.66 7.11
C VAL A 89 -15.56 -9.03 7.30
N THR A 90 -16.34 -9.18 8.35
CA THR A 90 -17.06 -10.41 8.65
C THR A 90 -18.56 -10.24 8.36
N ARG A 91 -19.21 -11.34 8.02
CA ARG A 91 -20.66 -11.33 7.73
C ARG A 91 -21.50 -10.99 8.95
N ALA A 92 -21.20 -11.62 10.06
CA ALA A 92 -21.79 -11.32 11.37
C ALA A 92 -20.80 -10.51 12.21
N SER A 93 -21.28 -9.67 13.10
CA SER A 93 -20.42 -8.96 14.06
C SER A 93 -19.67 -9.97 14.93
N VAL A 94 -18.38 -9.74 15.10
CA VAL A 94 -17.48 -10.56 15.95
C VAL A 94 -16.92 -9.61 17.01
N ALA A 95 -17.34 -9.84 18.25
CA ALA A 95 -16.70 -9.18 19.40
C ALA A 95 -15.36 -9.86 19.68
N ASP A 96 -14.36 -9.07 20.09
CA ASP A 96 -13.04 -9.56 20.51
C ASP A 96 -12.41 -10.52 19.47
N PHE A 97 -12.21 -10.00 18.25
CA PHE A 97 -11.66 -10.79 17.15
C PHE A 97 -10.27 -11.31 17.49
N GLU A 98 -10.12 -12.62 17.39
CA GLU A 98 -8.84 -13.33 17.42
C GLU A 98 -8.62 -14.11 16.12
N TRP A 99 -7.38 -14.28 15.70
CA TRP A 99 -7.06 -15.00 14.46
C TRP A 99 -7.58 -16.44 14.43
N ALA A 100 -7.69 -17.09 15.61
CA ALA A 100 -8.27 -18.43 15.76
C ALA A 100 -9.73 -18.50 15.27
N TRP A 101 -10.45 -17.35 15.24
CA TRP A 101 -11.80 -17.29 14.68
C TRP A 101 -11.86 -17.71 13.20
N MET A 102 -10.79 -17.51 12.43
CA MET A 102 -10.75 -17.90 11.02
C MET A 102 -10.66 -19.42 10.81
N THR A 103 -10.30 -20.21 11.83
CA THR A 103 -10.16 -21.66 11.70
C THR A 103 -11.49 -22.31 11.33
N GLY A 104 -11.49 -23.16 10.30
CA GLY A 104 -12.66 -23.83 9.75
C GLY A 104 -13.54 -22.96 8.86
N ARG A 105 -13.25 -21.65 8.72
CA ARG A 105 -14.02 -20.69 7.94
C ARG A 105 -13.46 -20.47 6.55
N THR A 106 -14.31 -19.91 5.69
CA THR A 106 -13.95 -19.47 4.35
C THR A 106 -13.69 -17.97 4.34
N VAL A 107 -12.47 -17.56 3.98
CA VAL A 107 -12.04 -16.17 3.92
C VAL A 107 -11.69 -15.80 2.47
N LEU A 108 -12.30 -14.75 1.96
CA LEU A 108 -12.06 -14.24 0.61
C LEU A 108 -10.92 -13.21 0.68
N VAL A 109 -9.89 -13.40 -0.14
CA VAL A 109 -8.70 -12.54 -0.14
C VAL A 109 -8.39 -12.09 -1.56
N PRO A 110 -8.43 -10.79 -1.88
CA PRO A 110 -8.08 -10.31 -3.20
C PRO A 110 -6.62 -10.60 -3.52
N GLY A 111 -6.37 -11.03 -4.76
CA GLY A 111 -5.04 -11.38 -5.25
C GLY A 111 -4.70 -10.76 -6.59
N ALA A 112 -5.67 -10.18 -7.29
CA ALA A 112 -5.42 -9.56 -8.60
C ALA A 112 -4.44 -8.38 -8.52
N GLY A 113 -4.32 -7.70 -7.36
CA GLY A 113 -3.35 -6.64 -7.08
C GLY A 113 -2.04 -7.12 -6.47
N GLY A 114 -1.81 -8.44 -6.36
CA GLY A 114 -0.58 -9.02 -5.82
C GLY A 114 -0.80 -9.89 -4.57
N THR A 115 0.28 -10.47 -4.07
CA THR A 115 0.25 -11.48 -3.01
C THR A 115 0.13 -10.92 -1.58
N ALA A 116 0.47 -9.64 -1.36
CA ALA A 116 0.57 -9.05 -0.03
C ALA A 116 -0.69 -9.24 0.85
N PRO A 117 -1.93 -9.11 0.35
CA PRO A 117 -3.12 -9.31 1.18
C PRO A 117 -3.15 -10.67 1.87
N TYR A 118 -2.84 -11.73 1.15
CA TYR A 118 -2.80 -13.08 1.71
C TYR A 118 -1.58 -13.29 2.60
N GLU A 119 -0.39 -12.97 2.11
CA GLU A 119 0.85 -13.31 2.82
C GLU A 119 0.99 -12.54 4.14
N PHE A 120 0.57 -11.28 4.17
CA PHE A 120 0.57 -10.52 5.41
C PHE A 120 -0.45 -11.05 6.41
N THR A 121 -1.69 -11.32 5.96
CA THR A 121 -2.73 -11.93 6.82
C THR A 121 -2.27 -13.28 7.36
N ALA A 122 -1.72 -14.15 6.50
CA ALA A 122 -1.20 -15.44 6.91
C ALA A 122 0.01 -15.31 7.86
N GLY A 123 0.84 -14.29 7.67
CA GLY A 123 1.93 -13.94 8.56
C GLY A 123 1.44 -13.59 9.96
N LEU A 124 0.46 -12.68 10.05
CA LEU A 124 -0.17 -12.29 11.33
C LEU A 124 -0.84 -13.47 12.04
N MET A 125 -1.51 -14.35 11.28
CA MET A 125 -2.08 -15.59 11.84
C MET A 125 -0.99 -16.48 12.45
N ARG A 126 0.14 -16.66 11.76
CA ARG A 126 1.28 -17.46 12.29
C ARG A 126 1.88 -16.84 13.55
N GLU A 127 2.08 -15.50 13.56
CA GLU A 127 2.57 -14.78 14.73
C GLU A 127 1.64 -14.93 15.94
N ALA A 128 0.33 -15.01 15.70
CA ALA A 128 -0.69 -15.26 16.72
C ALA A 128 -0.85 -16.77 17.08
N GLY A 129 0.01 -17.63 16.55
CA GLY A 129 -0.08 -19.07 16.81
C GLY A 129 -1.22 -19.80 16.11
N THR A 130 -1.87 -19.16 15.13
CA THR A 130 -2.99 -19.75 14.36
C THR A 130 -2.49 -20.18 12.98
N PRO A 131 -2.40 -21.50 12.69
CA PRO A 131 -1.95 -21.97 11.39
C PRO A 131 -2.93 -21.58 10.26
N PRO A 132 -2.47 -20.88 9.18
CA PRO A 132 -3.33 -20.53 8.05
C PRO A 132 -3.98 -21.74 7.35
N ALA A 133 -3.34 -22.90 7.41
CA ALA A 133 -3.85 -24.16 6.82
C ALA A 133 -5.21 -24.61 7.40
N GLY A 134 -5.57 -24.11 8.59
CA GLY A 134 -6.89 -24.35 9.19
C GLY A 134 -8.01 -23.52 8.58
N THR A 135 -7.70 -22.55 7.72
CA THR A 135 -8.65 -21.62 7.09
C THR A 135 -8.77 -21.91 5.59
N ARG A 136 -9.97 -21.85 5.04
CA ARG A 136 -10.18 -21.98 3.61
C ARG A 136 -10.09 -20.60 2.96
N PHE A 137 -8.97 -20.33 2.30
CA PHE A 137 -8.81 -19.08 1.55
C PHE A 137 -9.27 -19.22 0.10
N VAL A 138 -10.14 -18.31 -0.36
CA VAL A 138 -10.45 -18.10 -1.78
C VAL A 138 -9.66 -16.89 -2.24
N ARG A 139 -8.73 -17.09 -3.17
CA ARG A 139 -7.73 -16.09 -3.57
C ARG A 139 -7.74 -15.84 -5.08
N ASP A 140 -6.92 -14.89 -5.49
CA ASP A 140 -6.52 -14.65 -6.90
C ASP A 140 -7.63 -14.07 -7.79
N LEU A 141 -8.71 -13.58 -7.17
CA LEU A 141 -9.77 -12.84 -7.85
C LEU A 141 -9.66 -11.33 -7.51
N SER A 142 -10.33 -10.50 -8.32
CA SER A 142 -10.41 -9.06 -8.06
C SER A 142 -11.25 -8.76 -6.81
N SER A 143 -10.99 -7.61 -6.17
CA SER A 143 -11.77 -7.16 -5.01
C SER A 143 -13.26 -7.05 -5.34
N ASP A 144 -13.62 -6.55 -6.53
CA ASP A 144 -15.00 -6.39 -6.95
C ASP A 144 -15.70 -7.74 -7.08
N MET A 145 -15.07 -8.72 -7.76
CA MET A 145 -15.64 -10.06 -7.89
C MET A 145 -15.82 -10.74 -6.54
N LEU A 146 -14.84 -10.66 -5.65
CA LEU A 146 -14.94 -11.23 -4.31
C LEU A 146 -16.01 -10.53 -3.46
N THR A 147 -16.15 -9.21 -3.59
CA THR A 147 -17.21 -8.44 -2.91
C THR A 147 -18.60 -8.89 -3.38
N GLU A 148 -18.80 -9.06 -4.68
CA GLU A 148 -20.04 -9.59 -5.25
C GLU A 148 -20.36 -11.00 -4.69
N LEU A 149 -19.38 -11.88 -4.68
CA LEU A 149 -19.52 -13.24 -4.14
C LEU A 149 -19.82 -13.21 -2.64
N PHE A 150 -19.16 -12.34 -1.89
CA PHE A 150 -19.41 -12.15 -0.45
C PHE A 150 -20.85 -11.67 -0.22
N VAL A 151 -21.30 -10.65 -0.92
CA VAL A 151 -22.69 -10.14 -0.82
C VAL A 151 -23.71 -11.24 -1.14
N LYS A 152 -23.42 -12.12 -2.10
CA LYS A 152 -24.27 -13.27 -2.47
C LYS A 152 -24.17 -14.47 -1.53
N GLY A 153 -23.41 -14.37 -0.43
CA GLY A 153 -23.35 -15.39 0.62
C GLY A 153 -22.11 -16.28 0.63
N LEU A 154 -21.14 -16.10 -0.28
CA LEU A 154 -19.88 -16.84 -0.23
C LEU A 154 -18.97 -16.28 0.86
N GLY A 155 -18.36 -17.16 1.64
CA GLY A 155 -17.38 -16.85 2.67
C GLY A 155 -17.97 -16.30 3.97
N ASP A 156 -17.24 -16.48 5.04
CA ASP A 156 -17.55 -15.98 6.39
C ASP A 156 -16.93 -14.60 6.62
N ALA A 157 -15.79 -14.34 5.96
CA ALA A 157 -15.08 -13.07 5.98
C ALA A 157 -14.51 -12.73 4.59
N ILE A 158 -14.22 -11.47 4.39
CA ILE A 158 -13.53 -10.94 3.22
C ILE A 158 -12.48 -9.91 3.66
N LEU A 159 -11.32 -9.90 3.02
CA LEU A 159 -10.30 -8.88 3.19
C LEU A 159 -10.49 -7.80 2.11
N LEU A 160 -10.63 -6.55 2.51
CA LEU A 160 -10.86 -5.42 1.61
C LEU A 160 -9.97 -4.24 1.98
N ASP A 161 -9.70 -3.37 1.02
CA ASP A 161 -9.21 -2.03 1.32
C ASP A 161 -10.25 -1.25 2.14
N LEU A 162 -9.80 -0.21 2.82
CA LEU A 162 -10.65 0.50 3.78
C LEU A 162 -11.87 1.17 3.13
N LEU A 163 -11.75 1.70 1.90
CA LEU A 163 -12.87 2.32 1.19
C LEU A 163 -13.93 1.27 0.80
N SER A 164 -13.50 0.15 0.25
CA SER A 164 -14.39 -0.96 -0.11
C SER A 164 -15.07 -1.56 1.13
N ALA A 165 -14.34 -1.71 2.24
CA ALA A 165 -14.89 -2.16 3.52
C ALA A 165 -15.93 -1.18 4.07
N THR A 166 -15.66 0.13 4.02
CA THR A 166 -16.58 1.19 4.43
C THR A 166 -17.89 1.12 3.64
N ARG A 167 -17.79 1.00 2.31
CA ARG A 167 -18.96 0.89 1.44
C ARG A 167 -19.78 -0.39 1.67
N LEU A 168 -19.09 -1.49 1.97
CA LEU A 168 -19.77 -2.76 2.27
C LEU A 168 -20.54 -2.69 3.59
N GLU A 169 -19.94 -2.07 4.61
CA GLU A 169 -20.56 -1.85 5.91
C GLU A 169 -21.76 -0.88 5.83
N GLU A 170 -21.66 0.22 5.07
CA GLU A 170 -22.78 1.16 4.84
C GLU A 170 -23.99 0.50 4.17
N ARG A 171 -23.76 -0.52 3.34
CA ARG A 171 -24.82 -1.33 2.74
C ARG A 171 -25.42 -2.38 3.69
N GLY A 172 -24.90 -2.48 4.92
CA GLY A 172 -25.29 -3.51 5.89
C GLY A 172 -24.93 -4.94 5.44
N ALA A 173 -23.95 -5.08 4.54
CA ALA A 173 -23.57 -6.37 3.96
C ALA A 173 -22.36 -7.01 4.66
N GLY A 174 -21.82 -6.36 5.67
CA GLY A 174 -20.70 -6.85 6.49
C GLY A 174 -20.36 -5.91 7.63
N ASN A 175 -19.46 -6.35 8.50
CA ASN A 175 -19.01 -5.59 9.67
C ASN A 175 -17.47 -5.49 9.62
N MET A 176 -16.91 -4.30 9.71
CA MET A 176 -15.47 -4.10 9.82
C MET A 176 -14.97 -4.60 11.17
N THR A 177 -14.39 -5.79 11.19
CA THR A 177 -14.07 -6.53 12.42
C THR A 177 -12.62 -6.35 12.85
N CYS A 178 -11.65 -6.35 11.92
CA CYS A 178 -10.24 -6.24 12.26
C CYS A 178 -9.52 -5.38 11.23
N ARG A 179 -8.90 -4.31 11.70
CA ARG A 179 -8.08 -3.39 10.89
C ARG A 179 -6.62 -3.84 10.93
N LEU A 180 -6.09 -4.25 9.78
CA LEU A 180 -4.72 -4.75 9.72
C LEU A 180 -3.67 -3.66 9.98
N ALA A 181 -4.01 -2.39 9.78
CA ALA A 181 -3.16 -1.28 10.17
C ALA A 181 -2.92 -1.21 11.69
N ASP A 182 -3.93 -1.61 12.50
CA ASP A 182 -3.84 -1.58 13.95
C ASP A 182 -3.12 -2.82 14.50
N VAL A 183 -3.64 -4.01 14.16
CA VAL A 183 -3.13 -5.28 14.72
C VAL A 183 -1.80 -5.72 14.09
N GLY A 184 -1.53 -5.30 12.85
CA GLY A 184 -0.32 -5.66 12.12
C GLY A 184 0.89 -4.79 12.48
N GLY A 185 0.67 -3.62 13.07
CA GLY A 185 1.74 -2.68 13.39
C GLY A 185 2.43 -2.10 12.14
N PRO A 186 3.65 -1.56 12.28
CA PRO A 186 4.42 -1.05 11.15
C PRO A 186 4.70 -2.15 10.11
N MET A 187 4.42 -1.81 8.85
CA MET A 187 4.64 -2.68 7.69
C MET A 187 4.76 -1.80 6.44
N PRO A 188 5.91 -1.75 5.76
CA PRO A 188 6.08 -0.98 4.54
C PRO A 188 5.30 -1.65 3.41
N ASN A 189 4.04 -1.23 3.23
CA ASN A 189 3.13 -1.84 2.28
C ASN A 189 3.39 -1.31 0.87
N SER A 190 3.05 -0.04 0.60
CA SER A 190 3.30 0.58 -0.69
C SER A 190 4.56 1.44 -0.62
N VAL A 191 5.48 1.19 -1.53
CA VAL A 191 6.78 1.83 -1.60
C VAL A 191 7.04 2.37 -3.00
N TYR A 192 7.84 3.42 -3.09
CA TYR A 192 8.44 3.87 -4.33
C TYR A 192 9.72 3.08 -4.58
N TYR A 193 9.87 2.52 -5.76
CA TYR A 193 11.06 1.78 -6.15
C TYR A 193 11.45 2.06 -7.60
N VAL A 194 12.74 1.98 -7.83
CA VAL A 194 13.35 2.24 -9.15
C VAL A 194 14.25 1.08 -9.54
N ARG A 195 14.65 1.02 -10.80
CA ARG A 195 15.77 0.15 -11.18
C ARG A 195 17.06 0.71 -10.56
N ARG A 196 17.90 -0.14 -9.99
CA ARG A 196 19.15 0.27 -9.33
C ARG A 196 20.08 1.04 -10.27
N ASP A 197 20.17 0.65 -11.54
CA ASP A 197 20.97 1.34 -12.55
C ASP A 197 20.41 2.71 -12.97
N ARG A 198 19.18 3.04 -12.54
CA ARG A 198 18.55 4.33 -12.78
C ARG A 198 18.57 5.27 -11.58
N LEU A 199 18.97 4.79 -10.41
CA LEU A 199 18.95 5.57 -9.17
C LEU A 199 19.67 6.91 -9.31
N GLU A 200 20.94 6.89 -9.71
CA GLU A 200 21.76 8.09 -9.89
C GLU A 200 21.19 9.06 -10.95
N PRO A 201 20.81 8.62 -12.17
CA PRO A 201 20.22 9.51 -13.19
C PRO A 201 18.92 10.21 -12.79
N VAL A 202 18.17 9.67 -11.82
CA VAL A 202 16.89 10.24 -11.39
C VAL A 202 16.92 10.83 -9.98
N HIS A 203 18.10 10.85 -9.32
CA HIS A 203 18.27 11.20 -7.91
C HIS A 203 17.58 12.51 -7.52
N ASP A 204 17.88 13.62 -8.18
CA ASP A 204 17.31 14.94 -7.85
C ASP A 204 15.78 14.96 -7.98
N ARG A 205 15.24 14.21 -8.95
CA ARG A 205 13.79 14.07 -9.13
C ARG A 205 13.16 13.23 -8.02
N LEU A 206 13.88 12.22 -7.51
CA LEU A 206 13.45 11.43 -6.34
C LEU A 206 13.45 12.28 -5.08
N VAL A 207 14.47 13.13 -4.88
CA VAL A 207 14.51 14.12 -3.77
C VAL A 207 13.24 14.97 -3.79
N ALA A 208 12.89 15.56 -4.93
CA ALA A 208 11.69 16.38 -5.07
C ALA A 208 10.39 15.59 -4.88
N LEU A 209 10.30 14.36 -5.42
CA LEU A 209 9.16 13.47 -5.21
C LEU A 209 8.93 13.18 -3.72
N LEU A 210 9.98 12.71 -3.03
CA LEU A 210 9.88 12.30 -1.63
C LEU A 210 9.64 13.48 -0.68
N ALA A 211 10.21 14.66 -0.96
CA ALA A 211 9.93 15.89 -0.24
C ALA A 211 8.45 16.32 -0.40
N GLY A 212 7.92 16.27 -1.62
CA GLY A 212 6.53 16.60 -1.92
C GLY A 212 5.54 15.65 -1.25
N VAL A 213 5.80 14.34 -1.34
CA VAL A 213 4.98 13.29 -0.70
C VAL A 213 5.04 13.40 0.83
N GLY A 214 6.23 13.58 1.42
CA GLY A 214 6.39 13.75 2.86
C GLY A 214 5.63 14.97 3.39
N THR A 215 5.68 16.10 2.66
CA THR A 215 4.90 17.30 2.98
C THR A 215 3.40 17.01 2.92
N ALA A 216 2.93 16.31 1.88
CA ALA A 216 1.52 15.93 1.74
C ALA A 216 1.05 15.01 2.87
N MET A 217 1.85 14.01 3.25
CA MET A 217 1.57 13.14 4.41
C MET A 217 1.40 13.95 5.69
N GLY A 218 2.32 14.88 5.98
CA GLY A 218 2.25 15.75 7.14
C GLY A 218 0.99 16.63 7.16
N GLN A 219 0.63 17.23 6.02
CA GLN A 219 -0.57 18.04 5.88
C GLN A 219 -1.86 17.24 6.11
N LEU A 220 -1.94 16.06 5.53
CA LEU A 220 -3.11 15.16 5.66
C LEU A 220 -3.26 14.65 7.10
N THR A 221 -2.20 14.14 7.69
CA THR A 221 -2.25 13.61 9.07
C THR A 221 -2.50 14.69 10.12
N ALA A 222 -2.07 15.93 9.88
CA ALA A 222 -2.37 17.08 10.72
C ALA A 222 -3.79 17.66 10.49
N GLY A 223 -4.52 17.19 9.46
CA GLY A 223 -5.84 17.70 9.11
C GLY A 223 -5.83 19.18 8.69
N THR A 224 -4.71 19.68 8.17
CA THR A 224 -4.53 21.11 7.84
C THR A 224 -5.03 21.49 6.46
N VAL A 225 -5.44 20.50 5.65
CA VAL A 225 -5.87 20.70 4.26
C VAL A 225 -7.23 20.04 3.99
N PRO A 226 -8.13 20.71 3.27
CA PRO A 226 -9.38 20.10 2.83
C PRO A 226 -9.11 19.09 1.72
N VAL A 227 -9.72 17.89 1.83
CA VAL A 227 -9.56 16.82 0.84
C VAL A 227 -10.81 16.53 0.03
N GLU A 228 -11.97 17.07 0.42
CA GLU A 228 -13.27 16.77 -0.20
C GLU A 228 -13.27 16.97 -1.72
N GLY A 229 -12.75 18.11 -2.19
CA GLY A 229 -12.68 18.39 -3.64
C GLY A 229 -11.72 17.45 -4.39
N LEU A 230 -10.66 17.00 -3.74
CA LEU A 230 -9.75 15.98 -4.28
C LEU A 230 -10.44 14.61 -4.34
N LEU A 231 -11.08 14.20 -3.26
CA LEU A 231 -11.79 12.93 -3.18
C LEU A 231 -12.91 12.84 -4.23
N ALA A 232 -13.71 13.89 -4.37
CA ALA A 232 -14.79 13.95 -5.36
C ALA A 232 -14.28 13.90 -6.81
N ARG A 233 -13.08 14.44 -7.07
CA ARG A 233 -12.46 14.39 -8.39
C ARG A 233 -11.88 13.03 -8.73
N GLU A 234 -11.18 12.40 -7.77
CA GLU A 234 -10.52 11.12 -7.98
C GLU A 234 -11.52 9.95 -8.01
N TRP A 235 -12.64 10.07 -7.29
CA TRP A 235 -13.69 9.03 -7.19
C TRP A 235 -15.09 9.61 -7.42
N PRO A 236 -15.41 10.11 -8.63
CA PRO A 236 -16.67 10.80 -8.91
C PRO A 236 -17.92 9.92 -8.73
N ASP A 237 -17.77 8.61 -8.86
CA ASP A 237 -18.87 7.63 -8.75
C ASP A 237 -19.09 7.12 -7.33
N ILE A 238 -18.32 7.61 -6.34
CA ILE A 238 -18.41 7.17 -4.95
C ILE A 238 -18.97 8.30 -4.09
N GLY A 239 -19.94 7.96 -3.24
CA GLY A 239 -20.52 8.93 -2.29
C GLY A 239 -19.46 9.50 -1.35
N ILE A 240 -19.45 10.83 -1.22
CA ILE A 240 -18.43 11.55 -0.45
C ILE A 240 -18.35 11.09 1.01
N GLY A 241 -19.45 10.70 1.64
CA GLY A 241 -19.47 10.23 3.02
C GLY A 241 -18.62 8.97 3.26
N ALA A 242 -18.61 8.02 2.31
CA ALA A 242 -17.76 6.84 2.41
C ALA A 242 -16.29 7.20 2.20
N LEU A 243 -16.00 8.10 1.27
CA LEU A 243 -14.66 8.61 1.00
C LEU A 243 -14.08 9.34 2.21
N ASP A 244 -14.82 10.29 2.78
CA ASP A 244 -14.40 11.07 3.94
C ASP A 244 -14.13 10.16 5.15
N ARG A 245 -15.02 9.20 5.42
CA ARG A 245 -14.86 8.25 6.54
C ARG A 245 -13.60 7.39 6.37
N ALA A 246 -13.39 6.85 5.18
CA ALA A 246 -12.21 6.04 4.89
C ALA A 246 -10.91 6.87 4.89
N ALA A 247 -10.95 8.09 4.33
CA ALA A 247 -9.79 8.99 4.34
C ALA A 247 -9.43 9.42 5.76
N ALA A 248 -10.41 9.79 6.58
CA ALA A 248 -10.20 10.17 7.99
C ALA A 248 -9.56 9.03 8.80
N GLU A 249 -9.96 7.79 8.55
CA GLU A 249 -9.34 6.63 9.20
C GLU A 249 -7.89 6.42 8.74
N LEU A 250 -7.58 6.55 7.45
CA LEU A 250 -6.21 6.47 6.93
C LEU A 250 -5.30 7.57 7.50
N MET A 251 -5.83 8.78 7.69
CA MET A 251 -5.11 9.89 8.33
C MET A 251 -4.77 9.57 9.79
N ALA A 252 -5.67 8.91 10.51
CA ALA A 252 -5.56 8.67 11.95
C ALA A 252 -4.77 7.39 12.32
N ASN A 253 -4.79 6.37 11.47
CA ASN A 253 -4.29 5.03 11.83
C ASN A 253 -2.77 4.83 11.62
N GLY A 254 -2.03 5.88 11.25
CA GLY A 254 -0.59 5.83 11.04
C GLY A 254 -0.16 5.24 9.69
N THR A 255 -1.07 5.03 8.73
CA THR A 255 -0.73 4.59 7.37
C THR A 255 0.25 5.55 6.71
N TRP A 256 0.10 6.87 6.94
CA TRP A 256 0.95 7.93 6.38
C TRP A 256 1.84 8.59 7.43
N SER A 257 2.37 7.81 8.38
CA SER A 257 3.20 8.35 9.48
C SER A 257 4.60 8.76 9.05
N SER A 258 5.16 8.18 8.01
CA SER A 258 6.51 8.46 7.50
C SER A 258 6.68 7.91 6.09
N ASN A 259 7.44 8.61 5.25
CA ASN A 259 7.91 8.09 3.98
C ASN A 259 9.27 7.37 4.09
N ARG A 260 9.88 7.30 5.28
CA ARG A 260 11.07 6.49 5.58
C ARG A 260 10.65 5.07 5.95
N VAL A 261 11.23 4.09 5.28
CA VAL A 261 11.02 2.66 5.60
C VAL A 261 11.70 2.34 6.93
N ASP A 262 10.92 1.81 7.88
CA ASP A 262 11.47 1.32 9.15
C ASP A 262 12.24 0.01 8.93
N PRO A 263 13.53 -0.10 9.33
CA PRO A 263 14.33 -1.30 9.11
C PRO A 263 13.77 -2.55 9.79
N ALA A 264 13.20 -2.43 10.98
CA ALA A 264 12.66 -3.58 11.71
C ALA A 264 11.35 -4.07 11.06
N ALA A 265 10.48 -3.15 10.64
CA ALA A 265 9.26 -3.48 9.90
C ALA A 265 9.58 -4.11 8.52
N CYS A 266 10.60 -3.61 7.83
CA CYS A 266 11.09 -4.18 6.58
C CYS A 266 11.59 -5.62 6.79
N ALA A 267 12.45 -5.85 7.76
CA ALA A 267 12.99 -7.17 8.07
C ALA A 267 11.87 -8.16 8.46
N ARG A 268 10.89 -7.72 9.28
CA ARG A 268 9.72 -8.55 9.62
C ARG A 268 8.92 -8.95 8.38
N TRP A 269 8.66 -8.00 7.47
CA TRP A 269 7.91 -8.29 6.26
C TRP A 269 8.67 -9.23 5.31
N VAL A 270 9.99 -9.04 5.12
CA VAL A 270 10.85 -9.95 4.35
C VAL A 270 10.84 -11.36 4.97
N ALA A 271 10.88 -11.49 6.29
CA ALA A 271 10.78 -12.78 6.97
C ALA A 271 9.44 -13.48 6.73
N MET A 272 8.32 -12.75 6.71
CA MET A 272 7.01 -13.30 6.33
C MET A 272 6.99 -13.78 4.87
N LEU A 273 7.53 -12.99 3.93
CA LEU A 273 7.65 -13.35 2.52
C LEU A 273 8.53 -14.59 2.31
N ARG A 274 9.61 -14.71 3.08
CA ARG A 274 10.48 -15.89 3.05
C ARG A 274 9.74 -17.14 3.57
N THR A 275 9.01 -17.00 4.65
CA THR A 275 8.19 -18.12 5.21
C THR A 275 7.11 -18.55 4.20
N ALA A 276 6.61 -17.62 3.40
CA ALA A 276 5.65 -17.89 2.33
C ALA A 276 6.29 -18.49 1.05
N GLY A 277 7.62 -18.51 0.96
CA GLY A 277 8.34 -18.94 -0.24
C GLY A 277 8.35 -17.94 -1.38
N ALA A 278 7.90 -16.71 -1.14
CA ALA A 278 7.95 -15.62 -2.12
C ALA A 278 9.37 -15.05 -2.30
N VAL A 279 10.19 -15.21 -1.27
CA VAL A 279 11.61 -14.85 -1.24
C VAL A 279 12.40 -16.08 -0.78
N ASP A 280 13.52 -16.36 -1.43
CA ASP A 280 14.31 -17.60 -1.24
C ASP A 280 15.49 -17.44 -0.25
N ARG A 281 15.78 -16.20 0.20
CA ARG A 281 16.88 -15.89 1.12
C ARG A 281 16.54 -14.73 2.05
N ASP A 282 17.37 -14.51 3.05
CA ASP A 282 17.37 -13.27 3.82
C ASP A 282 17.93 -12.13 2.95
N ILE A 283 17.31 -10.95 3.04
CA ILE A 283 17.71 -9.75 2.32
C ILE A 283 18.00 -8.68 3.37
N ALA A 284 19.22 -8.13 3.35
CA ALA A 284 19.58 -7.03 4.22
C ALA A 284 18.82 -5.76 3.84
N TYR A 285 18.56 -4.90 4.81
CA TYR A 285 17.85 -3.64 4.60
C TYR A 285 18.52 -2.79 3.52
N GLU A 286 19.85 -2.63 3.62
CA GLU A 286 20.67 -1.81 2.72
C GLU A 286 20.79 -2.39 1.31
N GLU A 287 20.49 -3.68 1.15
CA GLU A 287 20.36 -4.29 -0.17
C GLU A 287 19.06 -3.91 -0.86
N LEU A 288 18.00 -3.75 -0.08
CA LEU A 288 16.64 -3.50 -0.57
C LEU A 288 16.26 -2.03 -0.61
N VAL A 289 16.79 -1.21 0.32
CA VAL A 289 16.41 0.18 0.52
C VAL A 289 17.61 1.11 0.37
N ASP A 290 17.47 2.15 -0.44
CA ASP A 290 18.40 3.26 -0.55
C ASP A 290 17.71 4.53 -0.05
N ASN A 291 18.29 5.13 1.01
CA ASN A 291 17.72 6.33 1.64
C ASN A 291 18.35 7.63 1.11
N SER A 292 19.30 7.59 0.20
CA SER A 292 20.09 8.78 -0.20
C SER A 292 19.21 9.96 -0.64
N ALA A 293 18.24 9.71 -1.52
CA ALA A 293 17.33 10.75 -1.98
C ALA A 293 16.40 11.26 -0.87
N LEU A 294 16.00 10.40 0.07
CA LEU A 294 15.18 10.78 1.22
C LEU A 294 15.99 11.61 2.24
N ASP A 295 17.23 11.23 2.50
CA ASP A 295 18.13 11.99 3.39
C ASP A 295 18.34 13.42 2.85
N ASP A 296 18.58 13.57 1.55
CA ASP A 296 18.70 14.87 0.90
C ASP A 296 17.38 15.67 0.93
N ALA A 297 16.24 15.02 0.77
CA ALA A 297 14.93 15.64 0.88
C ALA A 297 14.67 16.20 2.30
N GLU A 298 14.99 15.44 3.34
CA GLU A 298 14.85 15.85 4.74
C GLU A 298 15.81 17.00 5.09
N LEU A 299 17.06 16.95 4.60
CA LEU A 299 18.04 18.04 4.78
C LEU A 299 17.60 19.34 4.11
N ALA A 300 16.97 19.26 2.93
CA ALA A 300 16.45 20.42 2.21
C ALA A 300 15.27 21.07 2.94
N GLN A 301 14.41 20.28 3.58
CA GLN A 301 13.26 20.77 4.36
C GLN A 301 13.64 21.39 5.72
N ALA A 302 14.81 21.00 6.27
CA ALA A 302 15.30 21.52 7.56
C ALA A 302 16.00 22.89 7.45
N ARG A 303 16.24 23.39 6.25
CA ARG A 303 16.88 24.70 5.94
C ARG A 303 15.84 25.79 5.75
#